data_dec130c95f58208d95cbd3539ac6481a
#
_entry.id   dec130c95f58208d95cbd3539ac6481a
#
_cell.length_a   1.000
_cell.length_b   1.000
_cell.length_c   1.000
_cell.angle_alpha   90.00
_cell.angle_beta   90.00
_cell.angle_gamma   90.00
#
_symmetry.space_group_name_H-M   'P 1'
#
loop_
_entity.id
_entity.type
_entity.pdbx_description
1 polymer ?
#
loop_
_entity_poly.entity_id
_entity_poly.type
_entity_poly.pdbx_seq_one_letter_code
_entity_poly.pdbx_strand_id
1 'polypeptide(L)'
;MAGTEVKIEGLPELQALLKKLGSDATETVKRQLAASGLEMETEAKKNLGDVGGVDTGQLRVETRYRASDNGLGAEVAAPNPEAAAVELGTAPAGELKQHFPPPKALKPWLRRHGMPESAAYVVARKIALKGIRARPWLSKAHDTIAQKFVKDLTAKLNQLVE
;
A
#
# COMPACT_ATOMS: atom_id res chain seq x y z
N MET A 1 -9.08 -8.55 -11.03
CA MET A 1 -9.04 -7.64 -9.88
C MET A 1 -7.59 -7.24 -9.68
N ALA A 2 -7.24 -5.98 -9.90
CA ALA A 2 -5.88 -5.49 -9.71
C ALA A 2 -5.80 -4.83 -8.32
N GLY A 3 -5.22 -5.53 -7.36
CA GLY A 3 -4.84 -4.94 -6.09
C GLY A 3 -3.49 -4.24 -6.23
N THR A 4 -3.24 -3.21 -5.44
CA THR A 4 -1.91 -2.58 -5.35
C THR A 4 -1.08 -3.41 -4.40
N GLU A 5 -0.07 -4.11 -4.94
CA GLU A 5 0.85 -4.99 -4.21
C GLU A 5 2.26 -4.41 -4.31
N VAL A 6 2.97 -4.40 -3.19
CA VAL A 6 4.41 -4.10 -3.13
C VAL A 6 5.14 -5.40 -2.85
N LYS A 7 5.99 -5.86 -3.79
CA LYS A 7 6.85 -7.03 -3.64
C LYS A 7 8.28 -6.62 -3.31
N ILE A 8 8.89 -7.32 -2.37
CA ILE A 8 10.33 -7.23 -2.11
C ILE A 8 11.02 -8.25 -3.02
N GLU A 9 11.88 -7.80 -3.94
CA GLU A 9 12.70 -8.65 -4.80
C GLU A 9 14.04 -8.99 -4.12
N GLY A 10 14.71 -10.05 -4.57
CA GLY A 10 15.98 -10.53 -3.98
C GLY A 10 15.86 -11.74 -3.06
N LEU A 11 14.70 -12.38 -3.02
CA LEU A 11 14.43 -13.56 -2.19
C LEU A 11 15.35 -14.77 -2.45
N PRO A 12 15.71 -15.13 -3.70
CA PRO A 12 16.59 -16.29 -3.96
C PRO A 12 18.00 -16.10 -3.41
N GLU A 13 18.57 -14.92 -3.57
CA GLU A 13 19.90 -14.56 -3.09
C GLU A 13 19.94 -14.56 -1.56
N LEU A 14 18.89 -14.01 -0.94
CA LEU A 14 18.73 -14.03 0.51
C LEU A 14 18.61 -15.45 1.05
N GLN A 15 17.85 -16.33 0.40
CA GLN A 15 17.74 -17.74 0.81
C GLN A 15 19.06 -18.49 0.71
N ALA A 16 19.85 -18.24 -0.33
CA ALA A 16 21.17 -18.85 -0.50
C ALA A 16 22.15 -18.38 0.59
N LEU A 17 22.11 -17.10 0.95
CA LEU A 17 22.92 -16.54 2.03
C LEU A 17 22.51 -17.15 3.40
N LEU A 18 21.22 -17.24 3.67
CA LEU A 18 20.68 -17.81 4.91
C LEU A 18 21.06 -19.29 5.10
N LYS A 19 21.13 -20.07 4.03
CA LYS A 19 21.64 -21.45 4.10
C LYS A 19 23.09 -21.51 4.56
N LYS A 20 23.91 -20.51 4.26
CA LYS A 20 25.32 -20.44 4.70
C LYS A 20 25.46 -19.96 6.14
N LEU A 21 24.54 -19.11 6.61
CA LEU A 21 24.61 -18.48 7.94
C LEU A 21 23.91 -19.30 9.06
N GLY A 22 23.16 -20.36 8.69
CA GLY A 22 22.49 -21.24 9.65
C GLY A 22 21.11 -20.80 10.09
N SER A 23 20.54 -21.51 11.07
CA SER A 23 19.15 -21.36 11.54
C SER A 23 18.87 -20.00 12.18
N ASP A 24 19.83 -19.49 12.95
CA ASP A 24 19.65 -18.26 13.76
C ASP A 24 19.53 -17.02 12.88
N ALA A 25 20.29 -16.99 11.77
CA ALA A 25 20.16 -15.93 10.78
C ALA A 25 18.79 -15.97 10.08
N THR A 26 18.30 -17.18 9.76
CA THR A 26 16.99 -17.37 9.14
C THR A 26 15.88 -16.83 10.05
N GLU A 27 15.90 -17.19 11.33
CA GLU A 27 14.91 -16.72 12.29
C GLU A 27 15.01 -15.20 12.55
N THR A 28 16.22 -14.66 12.52
CA THR A 28 16.45 -13.21 12.64
C THR A 28 15.82 -12.45 11.46
N VAL A 29 16.00 -12.95 10.23
CA VAL A 29 15.37 -12.37 9.03
C VAL A 29 13.86 -12.44 9.11
N LYS A 30 13.28 -13.60 9.49
CA LYS A 30 11.81 -13.75 9.63
C LYS A 30 11.24 -12.76 10.64
N ARG A 31 11.86 -12.63 11.81
CA ARG A 31 11.42 -11.68 12.84
C ARG A 31 11.50 -10.23 12.34
N GLN A 32 12.58 -9.89 11.63
CA GLN A 32 12.74 -8.54 11.10
C GLN A 32 11.72 -8.24 9.99
N LEU A 33 11.44 -9.19 9.09
CA LEU A 33 10.40 -9.04 8.06
C LEU A 33 9.02 -8.85 8.68
N ALA A 34 8.68 -9.65 9.69
CA ALA A 34 7.40 -9.51 10.38
C ALA A 34 7.27 -8.15 11.08
N ALA A 35 8.30 -7.72 11.79
CA ALA A 35 8.31 -6.41 12.46
C ALA A 35 8.17 -5.26 11.46
N SER A 36 8.95 -5.28 10.38
CA SER A 36 8.91 -4.24 9.35
C SER A 36 7.60 -4.26 8.56
N GLY A 37 6.99 -5.43 8.33
CA GLY A 37 5.68 -5.55 7.71
C GLY A 37 4.56 -4.89 8.54
N LEU A 38 4.56 -5.09 9.86
CA LEU A 38 3.63 -4.44 10.78
C LEU A 38 3.87 -2.93 10.88
N GLU A 39 5.13 -2.50 10.89
CA GLU A 39 5.47 -1.07 10.84
C GLU A 39 5.00 -0.44 9.53
N MET A 40 5.18 -1.12 8.39
CA MET A 40 4.72 -0.66 7.09
C MET A 40 3.19 -0.57 7.03
N GLU A 41 2.44 -1.54 7.57
CA GLU A 41 0.99 -1.45 7.69
C GLU A 41 0.57 -0.20 8.49
N THR A 42 1.25 0.04 9.61
CA THR A 42 0.97 1.19 10.48
C THR A 42 1.23 2.51 9.77
N GLU A 43 2.39 2.63 9.11
CA GLU A 43 2.77 3.85 8.38
C GLU A 43 1.87 4.08 7.16
N ALA A 44 1.48 3.01 6.44
CA ALA A 44 0.54 3.11 5.33
C ALA A 44 -0.84 3.63 5.79
N LYS A 45 -1.35 3.13 6.91
CA LYS A 45 -2.62 3.59 7.50
C LYS A 45 -2.56 5.04 7.97
N LYS A 46 -1.41 5.48 8.50
CA LYS A 46 -1.17 6.88 8.88
C LYS A 46 -1.14 7.76 7.64
N ASN A 47 -0.35 7.39 6.62
CA ASN A 47 -0.25 8.12 5.37
C ASN A 47 -1.61 8.29 4.69
N LEU A 48 -2.49 7.27 4.72
CA LEU A 48 -3.88 7.39 4.23
C LEU A 48 -4.63 8.54 4.89
N GLY A 49 -4.46 8.73 6.20
CA GLY A 49 -5.04 9.86 6.93
C GLY A 49 -4.45 11.20 6.47
N ASP A 50 -3.11 11.27 6.40
CA ASP A 50 -2.37 12.50 6.08
C ASP A 50 -2.66 13.01 4.67
N VAL A 51 -2.84 12.10 3.70
CA VAL A 51 -3.17 12.48 2.31
C VAL A 51 -4.66 12.73 2.08
N GLY A 52 -5.50 12.64 3.13
CA GLY A 52 -6.95 12.78 3.00
C GLY A 52 -7.58 11.68 2.15
N GLY A 53 -7.01 10.48 2.19
CA GLY A 53 -7.50 9.30 1.46
C GLY A 53 -8.58 8.52 2.21
N VAL A 54 -9.03 9.02 3.37
CA VAL A 54 -10.04 8.36 4.20
C VAL A 54 -11.40 9.00 3.98
N ASP A 55 -12.36 8.22 3.46
CA ASP A 55 -13.79 8.58 3.38
C ASP A 55 -14.59 7.76 4.38
N THR A 56 -14.79 6.46 4.11
CA THR A 56 -15.52 5.54 5.01
C THR A 56 -14.60 4.87 6.04
N GLY A 57 -13.29 4.95 5.83
CA GLY A 57 -12.29 4.23 6.61
C GLY A 57 -12.08 2.78 6.15
N GLN A 58 -12.87 2.27 5.20
CA GLN A 58 -12.78 0.87 4.76
C GLN A 58 -11.39 0.53 4.21
N LEU A 59 -10.84 1.35 3.30
CA LEU A 59 -9.50 1.16 2.76
C LEU A 59 -8.44 1.07 3.87
N ARG A 60 -8.53 1.93 4.88
CA ARG A 60 -7.63 1.90 6.04
C ARG A 60 -7.78 0.63 6.87
N VAL A 61 -9.02 0.17 7.09
CA VAL A 61 -9.29 -1.06 7.85
C VAL A 61 -8.81 -2.30 7.10
N GLU A 62 -8.97 -2.35 5.79
CA GLU A 62 -8.63 -3.49 4.94
C GLU A 62 -7.15 -3.53 4.51
N THR A 63 -6.40 -2.44 4.73
CA THR A 63 -4.94 -2.48 4.58
C THR A 63 -4.35 -3.40 5.65
N ARG A 64 -3.69 -4.48 5.22
CA ARG A 64 -3.17 -5.51 6.11
C ARG A 64 -1.79 -5.99 5.68
N TYR A 65 -0.97 -6.27 6.67
CA TYR A 65 0.23 -7.06 6.54
C TYR A 65 -0.11 -8.56 6.43
N ARG A 66 0.64 -9.27 5.60
CA ARG A 66 0.64 -10.72 5.48
C ARG A 66 2.06 -11.23 5.38
N ALA A 67 2.37 -12.29 6.12
CA ALA A 67 3.62 -13.02 5.94
C ALA A 67 3.43 -14.06 4.83
N SER A 68 4.51 -14.37 4.10
CA SER A 68 4.56 -15.57 3.25
C SER A 68 4.55 -16.84 4.10
N ASP A 69 4.19 -17.98 3.49
CA ASP A 69 4.08 -19.27 4.18
C ASP A 69 5.38 -19.71 4.86
N ASN A 70 6.53 -19.36 4.28
CA ASN A 70 7.85 -19.65 4.84
C ASN A 70 8.38 -18.57 5.79
N GLY A 71 7.64 -17.47 5.99
CA GLY A 71 8.03 -16.32 6.80
C GLY A 71 9.16 -15.45 6.22
N LEU A 72 9.64 -15.77 5.01
CA LEU A 72 10.72 -15.03 4.33
C LEU A 72 10.20 -13.99 3.31
N GLY A 73 8.98 -13.57 3.46
CA GLY A 73 8.34 -12.51 2.69
C GLY A 73 7.36 -11.74 3.54
N ALA A 74 7.21 -10.47 3.24
CA ALA A 74 6.26 -9.57 3.86
C ALA A 74 5.51 -8.82 2.75
N GLU A 75 4.19 -8.80 2.84
CA GLU A 75 3.31 -8.08 1.94
C GLU A 75 2.42 -7.15 2.75
N VAL A 76 2.26 -5.91 2.30
CA VAL A 76 1.21 -5.01 2.79
C VAL A 76 0.32 -4.66 1.62
N ALA A 77 -0.93 -5.05 1.69
CA ALA A 77 -1.89 -4.87 0.61
C ALA A 77 -3.25 -4.41 1.11
N ALA A 78 -3.99 -3.77 0.21
CA ALA A 78 -5.40 -3.45 0.37
C ALA A 78 -6.17 -4.06 -0.82
N PRO A 79 -7.11 -5.00 -0.57
CA PRO A 79 -7.84 -5.68 -1.64
C PRO A 79 -8.89 -4.81 -2.31
N ASN A 80 -9.10 -3.59 -1.84
CA ASN A 80 -10.08 -2.67 -2.37
C ASN A 80 -9.73 -2.21 -3.79
N PRO A 81 -10.69 -2.20 -4.73
CA PRO A 81 -10.47 -1.69 -6.08
C PRO A 81 -10.11 -0.19 -6.09
N GLU A 82 -10.51 0.56 -5.07
CA GLU A 82 -10.21 1.98 -4.91
C GLU A 82 -8.75 2.24 -4.50
N ALA A 83 -8.07 1.24 -3.93
CA ALA A 83 -6.69 1.39 -3.44
C ALA A 83 -5.75 1.91 -4.53
N ALA A 84 -5.80 1.33 -5.72
CA ALA A 84 -4.99 1.74 -6.86
C ALA A 84 -5.34 3.17 -7.33
N ALA A 85 -6.62 3.52 -7.35
CA ALA A 85 -7.06 4.87 -7.74
C ALA A 85 -6.63 5.94 -6.72
N VAL A 86 -6.56 5.61 -5.44
CA VAL A 86 -6.04 6.51 -4.41
C VAL A 86 -4.52 6.62 -4.53
N GLU A 87 -3.80 5.52 -4.65
CA GLU A 87 -2.35 5.49 -4.73
C GLU A 87 -1.80 6.19 -5.97
N LEU A 88 -2.29 5.78 -7.14
CA LEU A 88 -1.77 6.18 -8.45
C LEU A 88 -2.54 7.34 -9.09
N GLY A 89 -3.72 7.64 -8.53
CA GLY A 89 -4.67 8.52 -9.21
C GLY A 89 -5.31 7.85 -10.42
N THR A 90 -6.06 8.63 -11.19
CA THR A 90 -6.62 8.22 -12.48
C THR A 90 -6.29 9.24 -13.54
N ALA A 91 -5.92 8.78 -14.74
CA ALA A 91 -5.66 9.68 -15.86
C ALA A 91 -6.93 10.45 -16.31
N PRO A 92 -6.77 11.67 -16.86
CA PRO A 92 -7.85 12.36 -17.57
C PRO A 92 -8.36 11.53 -18.75
N ALA A 93 -9.61 11.79 -19.13
CA ALA A 93 -10.20 11.20 -20.30
C ALA A 93 -9.37 11.51 -21.58
N GLY A 94 -8.87 10.49 -22.26
CA GLY A 94 -8.11 10.62 -23.52
C GLY A 94 -6.80 9.84 -23.58
N GLU A 95 -6.13 9.56 -22.46
CA GLU A 95 -4.84 8.86 -22.44
C GLU A 95 -4.96 7.37 -22.08
N LEU A 96 -5.97 7.00 -21.31
CA LEU A 96 -6.35 5.62 -20.98
C LEU A 96 -7.87 5.57 -20.89
N LYS A 97 -8.48 4.38 -21.01
CA LYS A 97 -9.95 4.20 -20.99
C LYS A 97 -10.65 5.16 -20.03
N GLN A 98 -11.43 6.08 -20.59
CA GLN A 98 -12.24 7.07 -19.88
C GLN A 98 -12.92 6.47 -18.65
N HIS A 99 -12.50 6.85 -17.45
CA HIS A 99 -13.26 6.51 -16.27
C HIS A 99 -14.28 7.61 -16.00
N PHE A 100 -15.49 7.41 -16.48
CA PHE A 100 -16.64 8.20 -16.08
C PHE A 100 -17.37 7.42 -14.99
N PRO A 101 -17.19 7.78 -13.72
CA PRO A 101 -17.88 7.08 -12.65
C PRO A 101 -19.40 7.30 -12.76
N PRO A 102 -20.23 6.27 -12.57
CA PRO A 102 -21.69 6.45 -12.59
C PRO A 102 -22.10 7.51 -11.55
N PRO A 103 -22.82 8.58 -11.96
CA PRO A 103 -23.21 9.64 -11.01
C PRO A 103 -23.94 9.12 -9.78
N LYS A 104 -24.74 8.06 -9.95
CA LYS A 104 -25.46 7.39 -8.86
C LYS A 104 -24.51 6.86 -7.77
N ALA A 105 -23.34 6.36 -8.16
CA ALA A 105 -22.35 5.82 -7.24
C ALA A 105 -21.68 6.92 -6.38
N LEU A 106 -21.67 8.17 -6.84
CA LEU A 106 -21.11 9.30 -6.11
C LEU A 106 -22.04 9.90 -5.06
N LYS A 107 -23.35 9.62 -5.13
CA LYS A 107 -24.33 10.20 -4.22
C LYS A 107 -24.04 9.93 -2.74
N PRO A 108 -23.69 8.71 -2.28
CA PRO A 108 -23.34 8.46 -0.88
C PRO A 108 -22.14 9.28 -0.42
N TRP A 109 -21.12 9.41 -1.29
CA TRP A 109 -19.94 10.22 -1.03
C TRP A 109 -20.31 11.71 -0.89
N LEU A 110 -21.10 12.25 -1.82
CA LEU A 110 -21.59 13.64 -1.75
C LEU A 110 -22.31 13.95 -0.45
N ARG A 111 -23.20 13.05 -0.01
CA ARG A 111 -23.92 13.20 1.27
C ARG A 111 -22.97 13.28 2.47
N ARG A 112 -21.97 12.40 2.54
CA ARG A 112 -20.98 12.42 3.62
C ARG A 112 -20.15 13.70 3.64
N HIS A 113 -19.97 14.33 2.48
CA HIS A 113 -19.21 15.58 2.34
C HIS A 113 -20.08 16.84 2.34
N GLY A 114 -21.35 16.74 2.75
CA GLY A 114 -22.27 17.89 2.86
C GLY A 114 -22.65 18.51 1.51
N MET A 115 -22.48 17.79 0.41
CA MET A 115 -22.82 18.25 -0.93
C MET A 115 -24.16 17.70 -1.40
N PRO A 116 -24.93 18.49 -2.19
CA PRO A 116 -26.20 18.03 -2.73
C PRO A 116 -26.02 16.89 -3.75
N GLU A 117 -26.89 15.90 -3.72
CA GLU A 117 -26.85 14.77 -4.67
C GLU A 117 -26.98 15.19 -6.15
N SER A 118 -27.62 16.34 -6.41
CA SER A 118 -27.71 16.93 -7.76
C SER A 118 -26.34 17.25 -8.35
N ALA A 119 -25.30 17.46 -7.55
CA ALA A 119 -23.94 17.70 -8.01
C ALA A 119 -23.27 16.43 -8.58
N ALA A 120 -23.86 15.24 -8.44
CA ALA A 120 -23.27 13.96 -8.83
C ALA A 120 -22.78 13.92 -10.28
N TYR A 121 -23.57 14.43 -11.21
CA TYR A 121 -23.18 14.47 -12.63
C TYR A 121 -22.00 15.42 -12.89
N VAL A 122 -22.00 16.59 -12.26
CA VAL A 122 -20.94 17.59 -12.41
C VAL A 122 -19.63 17.06 -11.88
N VAL A 123 -19.66 16.36 -10.71
CA VAL A 123 -18.48 15.72 -10.12
C VAL A 123 -17.99 14.57 -11.00
N ALA A 124 -18.88 13.69 -11.47
CA ALA A 124 -18.52 12.61 -12.38
C ALA A 124 -17.85 13.13 -13.66
N ARG A 125 -18.39 14.20 -14.24
CA ARG A 125 -17.80 14.86 -15.41
C ARG A 125 -16.43 15.45 -15.12
N LYS A 126 -16.26 16.08 -13.94
CA LYS A 126 -14.95 16.61 -13.52
C LYS A 126 -13.92 15.50 -13.38
N ILE A 127 -14.28 14.36 -12.77
CA ILE A 127 -13.43 13.19 -12.66
C ILE A 127 -13.04 12.67 -14.05
N ALA A 128 -14.00 12.53 -14.96
CA ALA A 128 -13.71 12.11 -16.33
C ALA A 128 -12.75 13.04 -17.07
N LEU A 129 -12.88 14.37 -16.89
CA LEU A 129 -12.06 15.34 -17.59
C LEU A 129 -10.68 15.58 -16.99
N LYS A 130 -10.55 15.50 -15.66
CA LYS A 130 -9.31 15.86 -14.95
C LYS A 130 -8.60 14.67 -14.28
N GLY A 131 -9.27 13.51 -14.23
CA GLY A 131 -8.82 12.40 -13.41
C GLY A 131 -8.95 12.66 -11.91
N ILE A 132 -8.42 11.74 -11.13
CA ILE A 132 -8.26 11.83 -9.68
C ILE A 132 -6.76 12.00 -9.41
N ARG A 133 -6.40 12.96 -8.58
CA ARG A 133 -4.99 13.19 -8.21
C ARG A 133 -4.48 11.99 -7.40
N ALA A 134 -3.28 11.50 -7.75
CA ALA A 134 -2.56 10.51 -6.96
C ALA A 134 -2.32 11.00 -5.53
N ARG A 135 -2.49 10.08 -4.59
CA ARG A 135 -2.24 10.29 -3.16
C ARG A 135 -1.44 9.09 -2.67
N PRO A 136 -0.12 9.06 -2.94
CA PRO A 136 0.73 7.92 -2.60
C PRO A 136 0.77 7.74 -1.08
N TRP A 137 0.25 6.65 -0.60
CA TRP A 137 0.17 6.28 0.80
C TRP A 137 0.95 5.00 1.09
N LEU A 138 0.89 4.03 0.17
CA LEU A 138 1.54 2.73 0.31
C LEU A 138 3.00 2.79 -0.15
N SER A 139 3.27 3.37 -1.32
CA SER A 139 4.65 3.55 -1.82
C SER A 139 5.47 4.42 -0.86
N LYS A 140 4.90 5.48 -0.31
CA LYS A 140 5.56 6.31 0.69
C LYS A 140 5.91 5.55 1.97
N ALA A 141 5.00 4.67 2.44
CA ALA A 141 5.28 3.80 3.57
C ALA A 141 6.39 2.80 3.24
N HIS A 142 6.34 2.18 2.06
CA HIS A 142 7.38 1.27 1.57
C HIS A 142 8.76 1.95 1.58
N ASP A 143 8.90 3.12 0.97
CA ASP A 143 10.19 3.81 0.86
C ASP A 143 10.78 4.13 2.24
N THR A 144 9.94 4.51 3.19
CA THR A 144 10.35 4.79 4.57
C THR A 144 10.83 3.52 5.28
N ILE A 145 10.06 2.44 5.19
CA ILE A 145 10.33 1.21 5.94
C ILE A 145 11.41 0.36 5.27
N ALA A 146 11.51 0.35 3.93
CA ALA A 146 12.53 -0.42 3.23
C ALA A 146 13.96 0.02 3.61
N GLN A 147 14.21 1.32 3.71
CA GLN A 147 15.51 1.85 4.13
C GLN A 147 15.85 1.42 5.57
N LYS A 148 14.87 1.53 6.48
CA LYS A 148 15.02 1.11 7.87
C LYS A 148 15.24 -0.40 7.97
N PHE A 149 14.49 -1.21 7.21
CA PHE A 149 14.63 -2.67 7.18
C PHE A 149 16.03 -3.10 6.84
N VAL A 150 16.61 -2.57 5.75
CA VAL A 150 17.98 -2.92 5.32
C VAL A 150 18.99 -2.60 6.40
N LYS A 151 18.91 -1.41 6.99
CA LYS A 151 19.81 -0.98 8.07
C LYS A 151 19.71 -1.89 9.29
N ASP A 152 18.49 -2.13 9.77
CA ASP A 152 18.25 -2.91 10.99
C ASP A 152 18.63 -4.38 10.80
N LEU A 153 18.31 -4.95 9.63
CA LEU A 153 18.66 -6.33 9.30
C LEU A 153 20.19 -6.51 9.23
N THR A 154 20.89 -5.60 8.54
CA THR A 154 22.35 -5.65 8.44
C THR A 154 23.00 -5.60 9.81
N ALA A 155 22.56 -4.69 10.68
CA ALA A 155 23.08 -4.60 12.05
C ALA A 155 22.88 -5.89 12.85
N LYS A 156 21.68 -6.51 12.74
CA LYS A 156 21.36 -7.76 13.45
C LYS A 156 22.12 -8.97 12.91
N LEU A 157 22.33 -9.05 11.59
CA LEU A 157 23.10 -10.15 11.00
C LEU A 157 24.59 -10.05 11.34
N ASN A 158 25.16 -8.84 11.42
CA ASN A 158 26.54 -8.64 11.84
C ASN A 158 26.77 -9.12 13.27
N GLN A 159 25.81 -8.89 14.17
CA GLN A 159 25.88 -9.40 15.56
C GLN A 159 25.88 -10.92 15.69
N LEU A 160 25.42 -11.66 14.64
CA LEU A 160 25.43 -13.13 14.65
C LEU A 160 26.77 -13.72 14.15
N VAL A 161 27.64 -12.89 13.56
CA VAL A 161 28.92 -13.31 12.98
C VAL A 161 30.11 -12.94 13.89
N GLU A 162 29.87 -12.06 14.87
CA GLU A 162 30.82 -11.74 15.92
C GLU A 162 30.80 -12.79 17.06
#